data_c1debf37e5872cfa2b002c1ef0990bdc
#
_entry.id   c1debf37e5872cfa2b002c1ef0990bdc
#
_cell.length_a   1.000
_cell.length_b   1.000
_cell.length_c   1.000
_cell.angle_alpha   90.00
_cell.angle_beta   90.00
_cell.angle_gamma   90.00
#
_symmetry.space_group_name_H-M   'P 1'
#
loop_
_entity.id
_entity.type
_entity.pdbx_description
1 polymer ?
#
loop_
_entity_poly.entity_id
_entity_poly.type
_entity_poly.pdbx_seq_one_letter_code
_entity_poly.pdbx_strand_id
1 'polypeptide(L)'
;MGMRAAIWFSGILIPALMAAASAQTPLSPEQRFDAQLSSADQTAWLKLLSAEPNHVGSPHDKANAEWLLARYKEWGWDAHIETFQVLYPTPVSETLEMPAANGAPAYTATLQEPPIPGDSSAAARDYALPGYVAYQGDGDVTAPLVYVNYGMDDDYRRLAEMGVSVKGKIVIARYGQGWRGLKPRLAQAHGAVGCLIYSDPADDGYAV
;
A
#
# COMPACT_ATOMS: atom_id res chain seq x y z
N MET A 1 -40.32 7.39 -100.85
CA MET A 1 -40.50 8.34 -99.70
C MET A 1 -40.01 7.62 -98.47
N GLY A 2 -38.78 7.87 -98.05
CA GLY A 2 -38.17 7.16 -96.93
C GLY A 2 -37.87 8.18 -95.81
N MET A 3 -38.43 7.96 -94.64
CA MET A 3 -38.15 8.71 -93.44
C MET A 3 -37.01 8.02 -92.67
N ARG A 4 -35.89 8.75 -92.46
CA ARG A 4 -34.76 8.32 -91.63
C ARG A 4 -35.01 8.81 -90.22
N ALA A 5 -35.11 7.90 -89.27
CA ALA A 5 -35.17 8.15 -87.85
C ALA A 5 -33.72 8.32 -87.33
N ALA A 6 -33.44 9.45 -86.67
CA ALA A 6 -32.18 9.68 -85.96
C ALA A 6 -32.29 9.27 -84.47
N ILE A 7 -31.43 8.32 -84.05
CA ILE A 7 -31.34 7.88 -82.72
C ILE A 7 -30.29 8.74 -81.97
N TRP A 8 -30.74 9.48 -80.93
CA TRP A 8 -29.86 10.21 -80.01
C TRP A 8 -29.43 9.31 -78.89
N PHE A 9 -28.12 8.98 -78.81
CA PHE A 9 -27.53 8.34 -77.63
C PHE A 9 -27.20 9.41 -76.58
N SER A 10 -27.93 9.48 -75.50
CA SER A 10 -27.60 10.28 -74.34
C SER A 10 -26.61 9.48 -73.44
N GLY A 11 -25.37 9.82 -73.51
CA GLY A 11 -24.35 9.24 -72.60
C GLY A 11 -24.51 9.80 -71.20
N ILE A 12 -24.87 8.93 -70.23
CA ILE A 12 -24.86 9.25 -68.80
C ILE A 12 -23.42 9.15 -68.31
N LEU A 13 -22.83 10.30 -67.96
CA LEU A 13 -21.53 10.39 -67.31
C LEU A 13 -21.75 10.11 -65.81
N ILE A 14 -21.36 8.94 -65.32
CA ILE A 14 -21.34 8.59 -63.88
C ILE A 14 -20.04 9.14 -63.31
N PRO A 15 -20.04 10.10 -62.38
CA PRO A 15 -18.81 10.50 -61.70
C PRO A 15 -18.38 9.38 -60.76
N ALA A 16 -17.24 8.75 -61.00
CA ALA A 16 -16.59 7.83 -60.08
C ALA A 16 -16.09 8.63 -58.87
N LEU A 17 -16.82 8.52 -57.77
CA LEU A 17 -16.38 9.04 -56.47
C LEU A 17 -15.25 8.15 -55.97
N MET A 18 -13.99 8.53 -56.20
CA MET A 18 -12.84 7.91 -55.56
C MET A 18 -12.87 8.33 -54.06
N ALA A 19 -13.32 7.41 -53.19
CA ALA A 19 -13.11 7.53 -51.77
C ALA A 19 -11.60 7.41 -51.49
N ALA A 20 -10.97 8.54 -51.18
CA ALA A 20 -9.61 8.53 -50.67
C ALA A 20 -9.60 7.81 -49.33
N ALA A 21 -9.12 6.58 -49.30
CA ALA A 21 -8.82 5.87 -48.05
C ALA A 21 -7.71 6.66 -47.36
N SER A 22 -8.09 7.37 -46.28
CA SER A 22 -7.11 8.04 -45.39
C SER A 22 -6.23 6.94 -44.79
N ALA A 23 -4.99 6.83 -45.23
CA ALA A 23 -4.01 5.98 -44.62
C ALA A 23 -3.79 6.49 -43.17
N GLN A 24 -4.30 5.75 -42.18
CA GLN A 24 -4.06 6.08 -40.78
C GLN A 24 -2.55 5.94 -40.51
N THR A 25 -1.95 6.98 -39.98
CA THR A 25 -0.56 6.95 -39.55
C THR A 25 -0.42 5.85 -38.47
N PRO A 26 0.54 4.92 -38.59
CA PRO A 26 0.75 3.89 -37.57
C PRO A 26 1.00 4.54 -36.23
N LEU A 27 0.38 3.99 -35.15
CA LEU A 27 0.56 4.45 -33.78
C LEU A 27 2.05 4.36 -33.38
N SER A 28 2.55 5.35 -32.65
CA SER A 28 3.88 5.29 -32.04
C SER A 28 3.95 4.12 -31.03
N PRO A 29 5.14 3.66 -30.62
CA PRO A 29 5.29 2.65 -29.59
C PRO A 29 4.57 3.03 -28.28
N GLU A 30 4.66 4.29 -27.85
CA GLU A 30 3.97 4.83 -26.67
C GLU A 30 2.46 4.75 -26.86
N GLN A 31 1.92 5.21 -27.95
CA GLN A 31 0.49 5.14 -28.22
C GLN A 31 -0.05 3.71 -28.23
N ARG A 32 0.76 2.75 -28.71
CA ARG A 32 0.40 1.33 -28.67
C ARG A 32 0.43 0.79 -27.26
N PHE A 33 1.39 1.22 -26.43
CA PHE A 33 1.46 0.87 -25.02
C PHE A 33 0.26 1.44 -24.26
N ASP A 34 0.01 2.74 -24.40
CA ASP A 34 -1.12 3.41 -23.71
C ASP A 34 -2.48 2.79 -24.07
N ALA A 35 -2.64 2.37 -25.33
CA ALA A 35 -3.87 1.73 -25.79
C ALA A 35 -4.09 0.32 -25.16
N GLN A 36 -3.07 -0.27 -24.55
CA GLN A 36 -3.17 -1.55 -23.84
C GLN A 36 -3.41 -1.38 -22.34
N LEU A 37 -3.28 -0.17 -21.81
CA LEU A 37 -3.54 0.08 -20.39
C LEU A 37 -5.06 0.01 -20.11
N SER A 38 -5.41 -0.82 -19.15
CA SER A 38 -6.79 -1.03 -18.72
C SER A 38 -6.92 -0.76 -17.22
N SER A 39 -7.63 0.30 -16.85
CA SER A 39 -7.91 0.58 -15.44
C SER A 39 -8.79 -0.50 -14.79
N ALA A 40 -9.63 -1.16 -15.58
CA ALA A 40 -10.45 -2.29 -15.11
C ALA A 40 -9.58 -3.49 -14.74
N ASP A 41 -8.59 -3.84 -15.58
CA ASP A 41 -7.67 -4.93 -15.28
C ASP A 41 -6.78 -4.61 -14.08
N GLN A 42 -6.25 -3.38 -14.00
CA GLN A 42 -5.45 -2.95 -12.85
C GLN A 42 -6.25 -3.01 -11.54
N THR A 43 -7.50 -2.60 -11.57
CA THR A 43 -8.39 -2.70 -10.41
C THR A 43 -8.66 -4.15 -10.01
N ALA A 44 -8.91 -5.02 -11.00
CA ALA A 44 -9.15 -6.44 -10.76
C ALA A 44 -7.90 -7.13 -10.18
N TRP A 45 -6.72 -6.82 -10.72
CA TRP A 45 -5.45 -7.37 -10.23
C TRP A 45 -5.12 -6.86 -8.82
N LEU A 46 -5.30 -5.57 -8.55
CA LEU A 46 -5.11 -5.02 -7.22
C LEU A 46 -6.03 -5.73 -6.21
N LYS A 47 -7.31 -5.86 -6.53
CA LYS A 47 -8.29 -6.56 -5.68
C LYS A 47 -7.89 -8.01 -5.40
N LEU A 48 -7.38 -8.74 -6.40
CA LEU A 48 -6.93 -10.12 -6.25
C LEU A 48 -5.69 -10.19 -5.37
N LEU A 49 -4.66 -9.38 -5.68
CA LEU A 49 -3.37 -9.42 -5.00
C LEU A 49 -3.45 -8.95 -3.54
N SER A 50 -4.43 -8.12 -3.20
CA SER A 50 -4.64 -7.60 -1.85
C SER A 50 -5.79 -8.24 -1.08
N ALA A 51 -6.38 -9.34 -1.58
CA ALA A 51 -7.57 -9.94 -0.99
C ALA A 51 -7.36 -10.50 0.42
N GLU A 52 -6.15 -10.94 0.73
CA GLU A 52 -5.77 -11.53 2.01
C GLU A 52 -4.39 -11.02 2.45
N PRO A 53 -4.01 -11.18 3.73
CA PRO A 53 -2.67 -10.89 4.20
C PRO A 53 -1.61 -11.67 3.40
N ASN A 54 -0.62 -10.95 2.87
CA ASN A 54 0.36 -11.51 1.94
C ASN A 54 1.82 -11.23 2.35
N HIS A 55 2.09 -11.27 3.66
CA HIS A 55 3.47 -11.18 4.15
C HIS A 55 4.32 -12.36 3.68
N VAL A 56 5.63 -12.21 3.72
CA VAL A 56 6.62 -13.22 3.33
C VAL A 56 6.29 -14.59 3.94
N GLY A 57 6.13 -15.61 3.11
CA GLY A 57 5.86 -16.98 3.51
C GLY A 57 4.39 -17.29 3.85
N SER A 58 3.48 -16.33 3.71
CA SER A 58 2.05 -16.58 3.88
C SER A 58 1.47 -17.36 2.69
N PRO A 59 0.35 -18.09 2.88
CA PRO A 59 -0.29 -18.80 1.78
C PRO A 59 -0.69 -17.89 0.61
N HIS A 60 -1.16 -16.68 0.90
CA HIS A 60 -1.58 -15.74 -0.14
C HIS A 60 -0.39 -15.13 -0.90
N ASP A 61 0.76 -14.91 -0.24
CA ASP A 61 2.01 -14.51 -0.90
C ASP A 61 2.43 -15.55 -1.96
N LYS A 62 2.37 -16.83 -1.60
CA LYS A 62 2.63 -17.92 -2.55
C LYS A 62 1.61 -17.94 -3.69
N ALA A 63 0.32 -17.80 -3.40
CA ALA A 63 -0.73 -17.77 -4.41
C ALA A 63 -0.55 -16.59 -5.37
N ASN A 64 -0.17 -15.41 -4.86
CA ASN A 64 0.16 -14.24 -5.66
C ASN A 64 1.36 -14.50 -6.59
N ALA A 65 2.42 -15.12 -6.09
CA ALA A 65 3.59 -15.47 -6.90
C ALA A 65 3.23 -16.45 -8.04
N GLU A 66 2.42 -17.47 -7.75
CA GLU A 66 1.96 -18.45 -8.74
C GLU A 66 1.05 -17.80 -9.80
N TRP A 67 0.16 -16.90 -9.38
CA TRP A 67 -0.69 -16.14 -10.29
C TRP A 67 0.13 -15.23 -11.21
N LEU A 68 1.11 -14.48 -10.66
CA LEU A 68 2.01 -13.64 -11.43
C LEU A 68 2.82 -14.47 -12.44
N LEU A 69 3.35 -15.61 -12.03
CA LEU A 69 4.06 -16.52 -12.93
C LEU A 69 3.20 -16.92 -14.12
N ALA A 70 1.92 -17.26 -13.88
CA ALA A 70 1.00 -17.61 -14.95
C ALA A 70 0.78 -16.43 -15.90
N ARG A 71 0.62 -15.22 -15.40
CA ARG A 71 0.47 -14.01 -16.24
C ARG A 71 1.70 -13.73 -17.08
N TYR A 72 2.90 -13.78 -16.50
CA TYR A 72 4.13 -13.59 -17.26
C TYR A 72 4.27 -14.60 -18.42
N LYS A 73 3.95 -15.86 -18.18
CA LYS A 73 3.97 -16.90 -19.23
C LYS A 73 2.94 -16.64 -20.32
N GLU A 74 1.73 -16.21 -19.97
CA GLU A 74 0.69 -15.84 -20.95
C GLU A 74 1.14 -14.66 -21.83
N TRP A 75 1.90 -13.73 -21.26
CA TRP A 75 2.47 -12.60 -22.00
C TRP A 75 3.72 -12.96 -22.81
N GLY A 76 4.12 -14.24 -22.81
CA GLY A 76 5.24 -14.75 -23.61
C GLY A 76 6.60 -14.64 -22.94
N TRP A 77 6.68 -14.34 -21.64
CA TRP A 77 7.93 -14.33 -20.93
C TRP A 77 8.37 -15.72 -20.52
N ASP A 78 9.68 -16.00 -20.62
CA ASP A 78 10.31 -17.16 -19.99
C ASP A 78 10.54 -16.84 -18.51
N ALA A 79 9.58 -17.23 -17.67
CA ALA A 79 9.53 -16.88 -16.27
C ALA A 79 9.47 -18.12 -15.37
N HIS A 80 10.13 -18.03 -14.21
CA HIS A 80 10.12 -19.05 -13.17
C HIS A 80 10.16 -18.39 -11.78
N ILE A 81 9.78 -19.15 -10.75
CA ILE A 81 9.88 -18.73 -9.34
C ILE A 81 11.20 -19.21 -8.78
N GLU A 82 11.97 -18.30 -8.18
CA GLU A 82 13.12 -18.65 -7.36
C GLU A 82 12.70 -18.60 -5.88
N THR A 83 13.07 -19.63 -5.11
CA THR A 83 12.71 -19.74 -3.69
C THR A 83 13.93 -19.59 -2.83
N PHE A 84 13.85 -18.69 -1.86
CA PHE A 84 14.91 -18.43 -0.89
C PHE A 84 14.42 -18.66 0.52
N GLN A 85 15.32 -19.12 1.40
CA GLN A 85 15.10 -19.14 2.84
C GLN A 85 15.60 -17.83 3.42
N VAL A 86 14.74 -17.06 4.05
CA VAL A 86 15.06 -15.75 4.62
C VAL A 86 14.71 -15.71 6.09
N LEU A 87 15.51 -14.96 6.87
CA LEU A 87 15.15 -14.62 8.25
C LEU A 87 14.11 -13.49 8.19
N TYR A 88 12.91 -13.81 8.60
CA TYR A 88 11.79 -12.87 8.65
C TYR A 88 11.30 -12.73 10.08
N PRO A 89 11.53 -11.56 10.73
CA PRO A 89 11.13 -11.37 12.12
C PRO A 89 9.62 -11.28 12.22
N THR A 90 9.04 -12.15 13.02
CA THR A 90 7.62 -12.17 13.34
C THR A 90 7.42 -12.17 14.84
N PRO A 91 6.42 -11.46 15.37
CA PRO A 91 6.14 -11.49 16.81
C PRO A 91 5.64 -12.88 17.24
N VAL A 92 6.09 -13.33 18.41
CA VAL A 92 5.58 -14.54 19.06
C VAL A 92 4.39 -14.18 19.94
N SER A 93 4.53 -13.10 20.71
CA SER A 93 3.46 -12.52 21.52
C SER A 93 3.73 -11.04 21.72
N GLU A 94 2.68 -10.24 21.74
CA GLU A 94 2.75 -8.81 22.04
C GLU A 94 1.60 -8.44 22.96
N THR A 95 1.91 -7.67 23.98
CA THR A 95 0.91 -7.08 24.88
C THR A 95 1.24 -5.62 25.16
N LEU A 96 0.22 -4.79 25.21
CA LEU A 96 0.34 -3.39 25.63
C LEU A 96 -0.78 -3.10 26.62
N GLU A 97 -0.40 -2.87 27.86
CA GLU A 97 -1.33 -2.69 28.97
C GLU A 97 -1.01 -1.42 29.74
N MET A 98 -2.04 -0.76 30.23
CA MET A 98 -1.95 0.33 31.19
C MET A 98 -2.72 -0.06 32.43
N PRO A 99 -2.06 -0.30 33.58
CA PRO A 99 -2.74 -0.59 34.84
C PRO A 99 -3.64 0.56 35.29
N ALA A 100 -4.69 0.26 36.02
CA ALA A 100 -5.51 1.29 36.63
C ALA A 100 -4.67 2.16 37.57
N ALA A 101 -4.72 3.47 37.39
CA ALA A 101 -3.97 4.44 38.20
C ALA A 101 -4.69 5.78 38.25
N ASN A 102 -4.57 6.49 39.36
CA ASN A 102 -5.05 7.87 39.50
C ASN A 102 -6.53 8.08 39.10
N GLY A 103 -7.39 7.06 39.33
CA GLY A 103 -8.80 7.11 38.94
C GLY A 103 -9.10 6.73 37.49
N ALA A 104 -8.09 6.49 36.66
CA ALA A 104 -8.26 5.92 35.32
C ALA A 104 -8.41 4.41 35.42
N PRO A 105 -9.33 3.78 34.64
CA PRO A 105 -9.45 2.32 34.56
C PRO A 105 -8.23 1.68 33.89
N ALA A 106 -8.03 0.38 34.12
CA ALA A 106 -7.06 -0.38 33.35
C ALA A 106 -7.44 -0.39 31.85
N TYR A 107 -6.45 -0.41 30.99
CA TYR A 107 -6.63 -0.47 29.54
C TYR A 107 -5.69 -1.52 28.95
N THR A 108 -6.20 -2.35 28.06
CA THR A 108 -5.41 -3.29 27.24
C THR A 108 -5.65 -2.96 25.78
N ALA A 109 -4.60 -2.67 25.05
CA ALA A 109 -4.68 -2.39 23.62
C ALA A 109 -4.97 -3.68 22.84
N THR A 110 -5.82 -3.59 21.84
CA THR A 110 -6.14 -4.74 20.99
C THR A 110 -5.02 -5.11 20.04
N LEU A 111 -4.12 -4.17 19.72
CA LEU A 111 -3.04 -4.30 18.73
C LEU A 111 -3.55 -4.74 17.34
N GLN A 112 -4.80 -4.47 17.06
CA GLN A 112 -5.47 -4.80 15.79
C GLN A 112 -6.20 -3.57 15.27
N GLU A 113 -6.10 -3.36 13.98
CA GLU A 113 -6.88 -2.34 13.29
C GLU A 113 -8.35 -2.78 13.17
N PRO A 114 -9.30 -1.84 13.29
CA PRO A 114 -10.70 -2.15 13.02
C PRO A 114 -10.92 -2.46 11.53
N PRO A 115 -11.89 -3.32 11.19
CA PRO A 115 -12.26 -3.53 9.79
C PRO A 115 -12.83 -2.27 9.17
N ILE A 116 -12.54 -2.05 7.89
CA ILE A 116 -13.08 -0.92 7.13
C ILE A 116 -14.49 -1.31 6.61
N PRO A 117 -15.54 -0.53 6.91
CA PRO A 117 -16.87 -0.83 6.43
C PRO A 117 -16.93 -0.88 4.89
N GLY A 118 -17.49 -1.96 4.35
CA GLY A 118 -17.60 -2.17 2.90
C GLY A 118 -16.37 -2.81 2.24
N ASP A 119 -15.28 -3.00 2.96
CA ASP A 119 -14.10 -3.72 2.49
C ASP A 119 -13.98 -5.09 3.18
N SER A 120 -14.33 -6.15 2.45
CA SER A 120 -14.24 -7.52 2.98
C SER A 120 -12.80 -7.97 3.22
N SER A 121 -11.81 -7.42 2.52
CA SER A 121 -10.41 -7.77 2.71
C SER A 121 -9.88 -7.23 4.06
N ALA A 122 -10.36 -6.09 4.51
CA ALA A 122 -10.02 -5.53 5.83
C ALA A 122 -10.49 -6.41 7.01
N ALA A 123 -11.46 -7.29 6.78
CA ALA A 123 -11.93 -8.26 7.77
C ALA A 123 -11.20 -9.61 7.71
N ALA A 124 -10.38 -9.86 6.68
CA ALA A 124 -9.59 -11.08 6.55
C ALA A 124 -8.46 -11.09 7.58
N ARG A 125 -8.59 -11.91 8.62
CA ARG A 125 -7.63 -11.98 9.74
C ARG A 125 -6.78 -13.23 9.76
N ASP A 126 -7.15 -14.23 8.98
CA ASP A 126 -6.36 -15.44 8.85
C ASP A 126 -4.99 -15.10 8.30
N TYR A 127 -3.94 -15.53 9.00
CA TYR A 127 -2.54 -15.19 8.68
C TYR A 127 -2.16 -13.71 8.82
N ALA A 128 -3.04 -12.82 9.30
CA ALA A 128 -2.64 -11.45 9.59
C ALA A 128 -1.63 -11.41 10.75
N LEU A 129 -0.55 -10.68 10.56
CA LEU A 129 0.39 -10.41 11.64
C LEU A 129 -0.16 -9.27 12.52
N PRO A 130 0.12 -9.28 13.83
CA PRO A 130 -0.20 -8.14 14.70
C PRO A 130 0.60 -6.91 14.31
N GLY A 131 0.25 -5.76 14.86
CA GLY A 131 0.98 -4.52 14.64
C GLY A 131 2.34 -4.54 15.34
N TYR A 132 3.42 -4.69 14.60
CA TYR A 132 4.79 -4.72 15.13
C TYR A 132 5.74 -3.94 14.22
N VAL A 133 6.94 -3.66 14.70
CA VAL A 133 8.01 -3.09 13.89
C VAL A 133 9.06 -4.16 13.65
N ALA A 134 9.31 -4.51 12.38
CA ALA A 134 10.32 -5.49 12.01
C ALA A 134 11.68 -5.13 12.61
N TYR A 135 12.35 -6.12 13.18
CA TYR A 135 13.63 -5.97 13.91
C TYR A 135 13.53 -5.13 15.20
N GLN A 136 12.35 -4.96 15.79
CA GLN A 136 12.22 -4.43 17.15
C GLN A 136 12.92 -5.35 18.16
N GLY A 137 13.31 -4.79 19.32
CA GLY A 137 13.89 -5.59 20.40
C GLY A 137 12.82 -6.40 21.15
N ASP A 138 13.22 -7.54 21.66
CA ASP A 138 12.41 -8.31 22.61
C ASP A 138 12.50 -7.68 24.01
N GLY A 139 11.45 -7.79 24.80
CA GLY A 139 11.45 -7.27 26.16
C GLY A 139 10.10 -7.40 26.87
N ASP A 140 10.17 -7.27 28.18
CA ASP A 140 9.01 -7.12 29.06
C ASP A 140 9.32 -5.93 29.99
N VAL A 141 8.64 -4.81 29.77
CA VAL A 141 8.94 -3.53 30.42
C VAL A 141 7.68 -2.89 30.96
N THR A 142 7.71 -2.55 32.26
CA THR A 142 6.71 -1.70 32.88
C THR A 142 7.37 -0.41 33.35
N ALA A 143 6.92 0.73 32.83
CA ALA A 143 7.47 2.05 33.18
C ALA A 143 6.44 3.16 32.95
N PRO A 144 6.62 4.34 33.55
CA PRO A 144 5.79 5.50 33.27
C PRO A 144 5.85 5.92 31.80
N LEU A 145 4.74 6.41 31.26
CA LEU A 145 4.62 6.88 29.88
C LEU A 145 4.88 8.38 29.77
N VAL A 146 5.61 8.80 28.75
CA VAL A 146 5.83 10.21 28.40
C VAL A 146 5.50 10.43 26.93
N TYR A 147 4.63 11.40 26.65
CA TYR A 147 4.36 11.86 25.30
C TYR A 147 5.51 12.73 24.79
N VAL A 148 6.05 12.41 23.63
CA VAL A 148 7.22 13.06 23.04
C VAL A 148 6.94 13.67 21.67
N ASN A 149 5.69 14.05 21.38
CA ASN A 149 5.27 14.62 20.09
C ASN A 149 5.73 13.70 18.94
N TYR A 150 6.55 14.18 18.00
CA TYR A 150 7.10 13.35 16.93
C TYR A 150 8.35 12.55 17.34
N GLY A 151 8.89 12.78 18.53
CA GLY A 151 10.08 12.10 19.03
C GLY A 151 11.35 12.46 18.25
N MET A 152 11.45 13.69 17.76
CA MET A 152 12.62 14.24 17.09
C MET A 152 13.49 15.03 18.09
N ASP A 153 14.71 15.39 17.71
CA ASP A 153 15.66 16.07 18.60
C ASP A 153 15.10 17.33 19.23
N ASP A 154 14.31 18.11 18.49
CA ASP A 154 13.68 19.33 19.00
C ASP A 154 12.62 19.05 20.06
N ASP A 155 11.90 17.94 19.93
CA ASP A 155 10.91 17.51 20.91
C ASP A 155 11.59 17.14 22.24
N TYR A 156 12.68 16.39 22.18
CA TYR A 156 13.44 16.02 23.39
C TYR A 156 14.11 17.23 24.04
N ARG A 157 14.61 18.19 23.26
CA ARG A 157 15.15 19.45 23.77
C ARG A 157 14.08 20.20 24.53
N ARG A 158 12.90 20.36 23.94
CA ARG A 158 11.77 21.06 24.58
C ARG A 158 11.33 20.37 25.88
N LEU A 159 11.29 19.04 25.92
CA LEU A 159 11.01 18.30 27.14
C LEU A 159 12.06 18.58 28.23
N ALA A 160 13.35 18.61 27.86
CA ALA A 160 14.42 18.93 28.79
C ALA A 160 14.30 20.38 29.35
N GLU A 161 13.96 21.36 28.52
CA GLU A 161 13.67 22.74 28.93
C GLU A 161 12.50 22.81 29.92
N MET A 162 11.51 21.92 29.78
CA MET A 162 10.38 21.79 30.70
C MET A 162 10.71 20.97 31.97
N GLY A 163 11.93 20.48 32.12
CA GLY A 163 12.35 19.63 33.22
C GLY A 163 11.80 18.19 33.13
N VAL A 164 11.33 17.77 31.97
CA VAL A 164 10.77 16.42 31.76
C VAL A 164 11.85 15.50 31.23
N SER A 165 12.20 14.47 32.03
CA SER A 165 13.14 13.42 31.61
C SER A 165 12.39 12.18 31.12
N VAL A 166 12.89 11.57 30.05
CA VAL A 166 12.40 10.29 29.51
C VAL A 166 13.23 9.09 29.94
N LYS A 167 14.31 9.32 30.71
CA LYS A 167 15.21 8.26 31.15
C LYS A 167 14.45 7.24 32.03
N GLY A 168 14.55 5.96 31.65
CA GLY A 168 13.88 4.86 32.34
C GLY A 168 12.37 4.84 32.15
N LYS A 169 11.84 5.55 31.13
CA LYS A 169 10.40 5.61 30.83
C LYS A 169 10.11 5.05 29.45
N ILE A 170 8.85 4.71 29.21
CA ILE A 170 8.34 4.42 27.88
C ILE A 170 7.93 5.76 27.26
N VAL A 171 8.32 6.00 26.02
CA VAL A 171 7.85 7.17 25.27
C VAL A 171 6.76 6.77 24.28
N ILE A 172 5.83 7.69 24.03
CA ILE A 172 4.87 7.59 22.94
C ILE A 172 5.04 8.73 21.96
N ALA A 173 5.28 8.41 20.71
CA ALA A 173 5.51 9.35 19.63
C ALA A 173 4.46 9.17 18.53
N ARG A 174 3.97 10.26 17.96
CA ARG A 174 3.14 10.18 16.77
C ARG A 174 3.98 9.99 15.50
N TYR A 175 3.44 9.31 14.53
CA TYR A 175 4.05 9.12 13.22
C TYR A 175 4.17 10.47 12.49
N GLY A 176 5.16 10.60 11.61
CA GLY A 176 5.41 11.84 10.88
C GLY A 176 6.68 12.56 11.29
N GLN A 177 7.02 13.65 10.61
CA GLN A 177 8.17 14.55 10.82
C GLN A 177 9.55 13.88 10.78
N GLY A 178 9.64 12.62 10.37
CA GLY A 178 10.89 11.87 10.26
C GLY A 178 10.66 10.38 10.03
N TRP A 179 11.73 9.69 9.75
CA TRP A 179 11.65 8.24 9.52
C TRP A 179 11.27 7.50 10.79
N ARG A 180 10.43 6.49 10.64
CA ARG A 180 9.94 5.66 11.75
C ARG A 180 11.08 5.18 12.66
N GLY A 181 12.16 4.65 12.10
CA GLY A 181 13.31 4.15 12.85
C GLY A 181 14.09 5.21 13.65
N LEU A 182 13.94 6.51 13.33
CA LEU A 182 14.55 7.57 14.14
C LEU A 182 13.90 7.70 15.52
N LYS A 183 12.60 7.42 15.64
CA LYS A 183 11.86 7.57 16.89
C LYS A 183 12.40 6.65 17.99
N PRO A 184 12.50 5.32 17.83
CA PRO A 184 13.09 4.46 18.83
C PRO A 184 14.59 4.71 19.03
N ARG A 185 15.33 5.07 17.97
CA ARG A 185 16.76 5.43 18.09
C ARG A 185 16.96 6.64 19.00
N LEU A 186 16.22 7.72 18.80
CA LEU A 186 16.32 8.92 19.63
C LEU A 186 15.80 8.67 21.05
N ALA A 187 14.71 7.91 21.18
CA ALA A 187 14.22 7.48 22.49
C ALA A 187 15.31 6.75 23.29
N GLN A 188 15.98 5.80 22.68
CA GLN A 188 17.11 5.08 23.29
C GLN A 188 18.26 6.03 23.63
N ALA A 189 18.63 6.97 22.76
CA ALA A 189 19.70 7.95 23.00
C ALA A 189 19.41 8.83 24.23
N HIS A 190 18.14 9.12 24.49
CA HIS A 190 17.69 9.86 25.67
C HIS A 190 17.38 8.98 26.89
N GLY A 191 17.69 7.66 26.80
CA GLY A 191 17.58 6.71 27.91
C GLY A 191 16.18 6.18 28.18
N ALA A 192 15.26 6.28 27.23
CA ALA A 192 13.97 5.60 27.30
C ALA A 192 14.16 4.08 27.20
N VAL A 193 13.25 3.31 27.83
CA VAL A 193 13.28 1.84 27.85
C VAL A 193 12.28 1.20 26.89
N GLY A 194 11.40 2.00 26.29
CA GLY A 194 10.45 1.56 25.26
C GLY A 194 9.97 2.76 24.44
N CYS A 195 9.54 2.50 23.22
CA CYS A 195 8.99 3.50 22.30
C CYS A 195 7.74 2.97 21.62
N LEU A 196 6.62 3.61 21.88
CA LEU A 196 5.36 3.38 21.18
C LEU A 196 5.22 4.40 20.05
N ILE A 197 4.74 3.95 18.91
CA ILE A 197 4.46 4.81 17.77
C ILE A 197 2.99 4.63 17.39
N TYR A 198 2.27 5.73 17.21
CA TYR A 198 0.88 5.71 16.79
C TYR A 198 0.64 6.64 15.60
N SER A 199 -0.34 6.30 14.77
CA SER A 199 -0.84 7.17 13.71
C SER A 199 -1.83 8.17 14.30
N ASP A 200 -1.53 9.46 14.14
CA ASP A 200 -2.42 10.54 14.57
C ASP A 200 -3.37 10.87 13.41
N PRO A 201 -4.71 10.76 13.59
CA PRO A 201 -5.67 11.06 12.53
C PRO A 201 -5.55 12.47 11.94
N ALA A 202 -4.99 13.43 12.68
CA ALA A 202 -4.77 14.78 12.18
C ALA A 202 -3.65 14.86 11.13
N ASP A 203 -2.68 13.95 11.17
CA ASP A 203 -1.47 14.00 10.35
C ASP A 203 -1.34 12.82 9.38
N ASP A 204 -1.94 11.69 9.67
CA ASP A 204 -1.64 10.41 9.01
C ASP A 204 -2.92 9.73 8.52
N GLY A 205 -3.56 10.39 7.58
CA GLY A 205 -4.38 9.76 6.56
C GLY A 205 -5.64 9.01 6.96
N TYR A 206 -6.10 9.09 8.18
CA TYR A 206 -7.47 8.68 8.42
C TYR A 206 -8.41 9.68 7.74
N ALA A 207 -8.85 9.33 6.53
CA ALA A 207 -9.98 9.99 5.93
C ALA A 207 -11.18 9.82 6.86
N VAL A 208 -11.62 10.90 7.42
CA VAL A 208 -12.85 11.00 8.18
C VAL A 208 -14.00 11.21 7.18
#